data_b1e70e97995c0ed9e5d7a11df6781fde
#
_entry.id   b1e70e97995c0ed9e5d7a11df6781fde
#
_cell.length_a   1.000
_cell.length_b   1.000
_cell.length_c   1.000
_cell.angle_alpha   90.00
_cell.angle_beta   90.00
_cell.angle_gamma   90.00
#
_symmetry.space_group_name_H-M   'P 1'
#
loop_
_entity.id
_entity.type
_entity.pdbx_description
1 polymer ?
#
loop_
_entity_poly.entity_id
_entity_poly.type
_entity_poly.pdbx_seq_one_letter_code
_entity_poly.pdbx_strand_id
1 'polypeptide(L)'
;MHQDPAPGRRRFLSGLALLAAAGASPAMATLPPAAATLLVPGPTDGPLAQWAARLAAALARGTTTAIMLERTVLGGPDGVTAANRFATAAAPDGRTLLVLPGAAAQAWLVGDKRAHFNGAGWPPVCAAHGPAVVAGRQPFAAAARAPVRLGLAAPDHPGTAALLGLDLIGVAATPVVGLPPPQAEAALAEGAVEAVVLQGADVPARLAALGARPWFTLDGPGPRDPALPETPVLAELATGGDAAIRAGFLAATANARLVGAVLLPALTPADLVALWRAAAQRWLEEEVRVGLPAGIRVTAGAEQAPVLSPLVPPPEAVLAYREWLLRRLRWQPE
;
A
#
# COMPACT_ATOMS: atom_id res chain seq x y z
N MET A 1 24.36 -65.68 -50.15
CA MET A 1 23.67 -65.18 -48.96
C MET A 1 23.75 -63.67 -49.01
N HIS A 2 22.67 -63.09 -49.55
CA HIS A 2 22.53 -61.65 -49.70
C HIS A 2 21.62 -61.16 -48.59
N GLN A 3 22.08 -60.21 -47.77
CA GLN A 3 21.24 -59.56 -46.79
C GLN A 3 20.91 -58.15 -47.31
N ASP A 4 19.63 -57.90 -47.55
CA ASP A 4 19.08 -56.61 -47.86
C ASP A 4 19.12 -55.64 -46.69
N PRO A 5 19.42 -54.34 -46.84
CA PRO A 5 19.32 -53.37 -45.81
C PRO A 5 17.88 -52.77 -45.74
N ALA A 6 17.36 -52.67 -44.52
CA ALA A 6 16.02 -52.15 -44.22
C ALA A 6 15.88 -50.67 -44.58
N PRO A 7 14.74 -50.24 -45.16
CA PRO A 7 14.45 -48.85 -45.47
C PRO A 7 13.79 -48.11 -44.33
N GLY A 8 14.18 -46.88 -44.10
CA GLY A 8 13.20 -45.89 -43.67
C GLY A 8 13.24 -45.35 -42.26
N ARG A 9 14.29 -44.62 -41.88
CA ARG A 9 14.23 -43.71 -40.70
C ARG A 9 14.30 -42.19 -41.04
N ARG A 10 14.17 -41.82 -42.31
CA ARG A 10 14.35 -40.42 -42.71
C ARG A 10 13.08 -39.67 -43.16
N ARG A 11 11.91 -40.22 -43.04
CA ARG A 11 10.65 -39.57 -43.48
C ARG A 11 9.70 -39.11 -42.33
N PHE A 12 10.08 -39.22 -41.07
CA PHE A 12 9.24 -38.80 -39.96
C PHE A 12 9.59 -37.42 -39.34
N LEU A 13 10.66 -36.74 -39.79
CA LEU A 13 11.08 -35.45 -39.21
C LEU A 13 10.64 -34.25 -40.06
N SER A 14 10.02 -34.41 -41.20
CA SER A 14 9.57 -33.29 -42.08
C SER A 14 8.12 -32.86 -41.83
N GLY A 15 7.37 -33.57 -40.97
CA GLY A 15 5.95 -33.27 -40.67
C GLY A 15 5.69 -32.41 -39.44
N LEU A 16 6.70 -32.21 -38.56
CA LEU A 16 6.50 -31.52 -37.29
C LEU A 16 6.85 -30.02 -37.30
N ALA A 17 7.44 -29.54 -38.40
CA ALA A 17 7.86 -28.13 -38.51
C ALA A 17 6.78 -27.16 -39.01
N LEU A 18 5.64 -27.65 -39.50
CA LEU A 18 4.57 -26.81 -40.08
C LEU A 18 3.39 -26.53 -39.10
N LEU A 19 3.35 -27.11 -37.91
CA LEU A 19 2.26 -26.89 -36.95
C LEU A 19 2.59 -25.82 -35.88
N ALA A 20 3.80 -25.30 -35.86
CA ALA A 20 4.21 -24.28 -34.90
C ALA A 20 4.00 -22.80 -35.36
N ALA A 21 3.54 -22.59 -36.61
CA ALA A 21 3.35 -21.24 -37.15
C ALA A 21 1.89 -20.74 -37.18
N ALA A 22 0.94 -21.51 -36.67
CA ALA A 22 -0.49 -21.17 -36.74
C ALA A 22 -1.06 -20.87 -35.36
N GLY A 23 -0.61 -19.82 -34.68
CA GLY A 23 -1.15 -19.48 -33.36
C GLY A 23 -0.78 -18.13 -32.75
N ALA A 24 0.02 -17.32 -33.38
CA ALA A 24 0.18 -15.94 -32.97
C ALA A 24 -0.90 -15.08 -33.65
N SER A 25 -2.15 -15.16 -33.14
CA SER A 25 -3.09 -14.09 -33.44
C SER A 25 -2.44 -12.79 -32.97
N PRO A 26 -2.30 -11.76 -33.81
CA PRO A 26 -1.81 -10.48 -33.34
C PRO A 26 -2.78 -10.05 -32.22
N ALA A 27 -2.24 -9.86 -31.02
CA ALA A 27 -3.02 -9.25 -29.94
C ALA A 27 -3.51 -7.91 -30.49
N MET A 28 -4.81 -7.82 -30.77
CA MET A 28 -5.43 -6.56 -31.20
C MET A 28 -5.18 -5.56 -30.08
N ALA A 29 -4.38 -4.54 -30.35
CA ALA A 29 -4.13 -3.48 -29.37
C ALA A 29 -5.47 -2.87 -28.97
N THR A 30 -5.76 -2.86 -27.68
CA THR A 30 -7.01 -2.28 -27.15
C THR A 30 -6.93 -0.77 -27.33
N LEU A 31 -7.95 -0.17 -27.95
CA LEU A 31 -7.98 1.28 -28.13
C LEU A 31 -8.02 1.99 -26.78
N PRO A 32 -7.21 3.05 -26.58
CA PRO A 32 -7.30 3.88 -25.37
C PRO A 32 -8.72 4.40 -25.17
N PRO A 33 -9.25 4.42 -23.92
CA PRO A 33 -10.56 4.96 -23.65
C PRO A 33 -10.58 6.48 -23.90
N ALA A 34 -11.65 7.01 -24.52
CA ALA A 34 -11.81 8.46 -24.69
C ALA A 34 -12.15 9.17 -23.36
N ALA A 35 -12.78 8.44 -22.43
CA ALA A 35 -13.15 8.92 -21.10
C ALA A 35 -12.94 7.83 -20.06
N ALA A 36 -12.53 8.25 -18.86
CA ALA A 36 -12.32 7.38 -17.71
C ALA A 36 -12.76 8.06 -16.41
N THR A 37 -12.98 7.26 -15.37
CA THR A 37 -13.38 7.74 -14.03
C THR A 37 -12.32 7.33 -13.01
N LEU A 38 -11.90 8.27 -12.17
CA LEU A 38 -11.09 8.01 -10.98
C LEU A 38 -12.00 8.03 -9.74
N LEU A 39 -12.23 6.87 -9.16
CA LEU A 39 -12.96 6.74 -7.90
C LEU A 39 -12.05 7.17 -6.75
N VAL A 40 -12.51 8.12 -5.95
CA VAL A 40 -11.74 8.73 -4.85
C VAL A 40 -12.54 8.63 -3.55
N PRO A 41 -11.93 8.21 -2.43
CA PRO A 41 -12.56 8.30 -1.12
C PRO A 41 -12.85 9.75 -0.71
N GLY A 42 -13.96 9.95 0.04
CA GLY A 42 -14.31 11.26 0.60
C GLY A 42 -13.40 11.70 1.76
N PRO A 43 -13.61 12.90 2.26
CA PRO A 43 -14.48 13.96 1.75
C PRO A 43 -13.92 14.66 0.52
N THR A 44 -14.76 15.40 -0.22
CA THR A 44 -14.41 16.09 -1.49
C THR A 44 -13.33 17.16 -1.36
N ASP A 45 -13.19 17.75 -0.20
CA ASP A 45 -12.22 18.79 0.17
C ASP A 45 -11.03 18.24 0.98
N GLY A 46 -11.00 16.92 1.22
CA GLY A 46 -9.94 16.27 1.98
C GLY A 46 -8.59 16.23 1.24
N PRO A 47 -7.49 16.01 1.98
CA PRO A 47 -6.13 15.98 1.40
C PRO A 47 -5.99 14.92 0.28
N LEU A 48 -6.62 13.76 0.43
CA LEU A 48 -6.60 12.69 -0.57
C LEU A 48 -7.33 13.10 -1.85
N ALA A 49 -8.48 13.78 -1.73
CA ALA A 49 -9.23 14.28 -2.88
C ALA A 49 -8.50 15.41 -3.61
N GLN A 50 -7.78 16.29 -2.88
CA GLN A 50 -6.92 17.31 -3.46
C GLN A 50 -5.73 16.70 -4.20
N TRP A 51 -5.07 15.70 -3.62
CA TRP A 51 -4.02 14.95 -4.28
C TRP A 51 -4.54 14.25 -5.55
N ALA A 52 -5.68 13.57 -5.45
CA ALA A 52 -6.32 12.90 -6.58
C ALA A 52 -6.74 13.89 -7.70
N ALA A 53 -7.05 15.14 -7.36
CA ALA A 53 -7.34 16.18 -8.35
C ALA A 53 -6.13 16.52 -9.23
N ARG A 54 -4.97 16.73 -8.60
CA ARG A 54 -3.72 17.01 -9.30
C ARG A 54 -3.30 15.80 -10.15
N LEU A 55 -3.36 14.62 -9.55
CA LEU A 55 -3.07 13.36 -10.21
C LEU A 55 -3.96 13.13 -11.44
N ALA A 56 -5.28 13.30 -11.33
CA ALA A 56 -6.21 13.10 -12.45
C ALA A 56 -5.90 14.02 -13.64
N ALA A 57 -5.63 15.29 -13.35
CA ALA A 57 -5.26 16.26 -14.38
C ALA A 57 -3.94 15.86 -15.07
N ALA A 58 -2.95 15.41 -14.33
CA ALA A 58 -1.67 15.00 -14.87
C ALA A 58 -1.76 13.67 -15.64
N LEU A 59 -2.48 12.69 -15.13
CA LEU A 59 -2.72 11.44 -15.85
C LEU A 59 -3.43 11.66 -17.18
N ALA A 60 -4.45 12.53 -17.20
CA ALA A 60 -5.17 12.88 -18.43
C ALA A 60 -4.25 13.50 -19.49
N ARG A 61 -3.35 14.41 -19.09
CA ARG A 61 -2.34 15.01 -19.99
C ARG A 61 -1.24 14.02 -20.40
N GLY A 62 -0.92 13.09 -19.52
CA GLY A 62 0.16 12.13 -19.69
C GLY A 62 -0.15 10.99 -20.67
N THR A 63 -1.36 10.84 -21.17
CA THR A 63 -1.71 9.84 -22.16
C THR A 63 -1.35 10.28 -23.58
N THR A 64 -1.02 9.33 -24.47
CA THR A 64 -0.70 9.61 -25.87
C THR A 64 -1.91 10.12 -26.67
N THR A 65 -3.11 9.77 -26.22
CA THR A 65 -4.39 10.25 -26.75
C THR A 65 -5.09 10.99 -25.62
N ALA A 66 -5.72 12.13 -25.89
CA ALA A 66 -6.45 12.87 -24.88
C ALA A 66 -7.54 12.02 -24.26
N ILE A 67 -7.46 11.82 -22.94
CA ILE A 67 -8.46 11.08 -22.15
C ILE A 67 -9.12 12.07 -21.19
N MET A 68 -10.46 12.12 -21.18
CA MET A 68 -11.20 12.84 -20.16
C MET A 68 -11.21 11.98 -18.89
N LEU A 69 -10.48 12.37 -17.84
CA LEU A 69 -10.46 11.66 -16.56
C LEU A 69 -11.26 12.45 -15.52
N GLU A 70 -12.49 11.98 -15.26
CA GLU A 70 -13.38 12.55 -14.27
C GLU A 70 -13.15 11.93 -12.89
N ARG A 71 -13.28 12.72 -11.83
CA ARG A 71 -13.22 12.25 -10.46
C ARG A 71 -14.60 12.04 -9.89
N THR A 72 -14.83 10.86 -9.31
CA THR A 72 -16.05 10.59 -8.55
C THR A 72 -15.68 10.30 -7.11
N VAL A 73 -16.10 11.18 -6.21
CA VAL A 73 -15.89 11.00 -4.77
C VAL A 73 -16.98 10.11 -4.21
N LEU A 74 -16.58 9.04 -3.51
CA LEU A 74 -17.50 8.01 -3.03
C LEU A 74 -17.14 7.51 -1.63
N GLY A 75 -18.10 7.57 -0.72
CA GLY A 75 -17.96 7.05 0.64
C GLY A 75 -17.13 7.94 1.56
N GLY A 76 -16.69 7.36 2.68
CA GLY A 76 -15.90 8.03 3.71
C GLY A 76 -14.39 8.02 3.44
N PRO A 77 -13.60 8.63 4.34
CA PRO A 77 -12.15 8.75 4.21
C PRO A 77 -11.42 7.42 4.36
N ASP A 78 -12.06 6.39 4.93
CA ASP A 78 -11.51 5.05 5.03
C ASP A 78 -11.40 4.34 3.67
N GLY A 79 -12.15 4.78 2.65
CA GLY A 79 -12.09 4.27 1.28
C GLY A 79 -12.76 2.91 1.06
N VAL A 80 -13.34 2.30 2.07
CA VAL A 80 -13.97 0.96 1.96
C VAL A 80 -15.12 0.95 0.96
N THR A 81 -15.99 1.97 0.99
CA THR A 81 -17.12 2.08 0.04
C THR A 81 -16.64 2.21 -1.40
N ALA A 82 -15.61 3.03 -1.64
CA ALA A 82 -15.04 3.20 -2.98
C ALA A 82 -14.41 1.89 -3.48
N ALA A 83 -13.66 1.18 -2.63
CA ALA A 83 -13.05 -0.10 -2.96
C ALA A 83 -14.08 -1.20 -3.24
N ASN A 84 -15.16 -1.28 -2.46
CA ASN A 84 -16.27 -2.22 -2.70
C ASN A 84 -16.95 -1.93 -4.05
N ARG A 85 -17.25 -0.66 -4.33
CA ARG A 85 -17.85 -0.26 -5.62
C ARG A 85 -16.93 -0.60 -6.78
N PHE A 86 -15.63 -0.35 -6.64
CA PHE A 86 -14.64 -0.70 -7.65
C PHE A 86 -14.59 -2.22 -7.89
N ALA A 87 -14.53 -3.02 -6.83
CA ALA A 87 -14.48 -4.48 -6.92
C ALA A 87 -15.70 -5.08 -7.63
N THR A 88 -16.89 -4.47 -7.46
CA THR A 88 -18.15 -5.04 -7.97
C THR A 88 -18.60 -4.49 -9.31
N ALA A 89 -18.15 -3.28 -9.69
CA ALA A 89 -18.72 -2.58 -10.84
C ALA A 89 -17.69 -2.10 -11.87
N ALA A 90 -16.39 -2.11 -11.56
CA ALA A 90 -15.38 -1.68 -12.52
C ALA A 90 -15.08 -2.80 -13.53
N ALA A 91 -15.29 -2.50 -14.81
CA ALA A 91 -14.90 -3.41 -15.89
C ALA A 91 -13.38 -3.30 -16.19
N PRO A 92 -12.73 -4.38 -16.65
CA PRO A 92 -11.30 -4.37 -16.96
C PRO A 92 -10.99 -3.72 -18.33
N ASP A 93 -11.62 -2.60 -18.62
CA ASP A 93 -11.53 -1.87 -19.90
C ASP A 93 -10.68 -0.59 -19.81
N GLY A 94 -10.00 -0.38 -18.69
CA GLY A 94 -9.16 0.79 -18.44
C GLY A 94 -9.91 2.09 -18.21
N ARG A 95 -11.25 2.06 -18.09
CA ARG A 95 -12.09 3.26 -17.91
C ARG A 95 -12.36 3.61 -16.45
N THR A 96 -12.06 2.71 -15.54
CA THR A 96 -12.25 2.97 -14.10
C THR A 96 -10.95 2.74 -13.36
N LEU A 97 -10.49 3.75 -12.63
CA LEU A 97 -9.37 3.68 -11.71
C LEU A 97 -9.86 3.92 -10.28
N LEU A 98 -9.15 3.37 -9.32
CA LEU A 98 -9.43 3.57 -7.89
C LEU A 98 -8.24 4.22 -7.20
N VAL A 99 -8.48 5.19 -6.36
CA VAL A 99 -7.54 5.61 -5.31
C VAL A 99 -7.84 4.80 -4.04
N LEU A 100 -6.96 3.86 -3.71
CA LEU A 100 -7.05 3.03 -2.51
C LEU A 100 -6.19 3.61 -1.40
N PRO A 101 -6.74 4.14 -0.30
CA PRO A 101 -5.96 4.58 0.86
C PRO A 101 -5.53 3.41 1.72
N GLY A 102 -4.49 3.61 2.54
CA GLY A 102 -4.02 2.58 3.47
C GLY A 102 -5.07 2.13 4.49
N ALA A 103 -6.01 2.99 4.84
CA ALA A 103 -7.12 2.65 5.72
C ALA A 103 -8.05 1.58 5.10
N ALA A 104 -8.32 1.63 3.79
CA ALA A 104 -9.09 0.59 3.12
C ALA A 104 -8.34 -0.75 3.10
N ALA A 105 -7.04 -0.73 2.77
CA ALA A 105 -6.21 -1.92 2.80
C ALA A 105 -6.14 -2.52 4.22
N GLN A 106 -6.08 -1.68 5.25
CA GLN A 106 -6.13 -2.11 6.65
C GLN A 106 -7.48 -2.75 7.01
N ALA A 107 -8.61 -2.16 6.58
CA ALA A 107 -9.93 -2.71 6.82
C ALA A 107 -10.05 -4.15 6.26
N TRP A 108 -9.52 -4.37 5.07
CA TRP A 108 -9.44 -5.73 4.50
C TRP A 108 -8.53 -6.65 5.32
N LEU A 109 -7.33 -6.18 5.72
CA LEU A 109 -6.37 -6.97 6.50
C LEU A 109 -6.95 -7.44 7.82
N VAL A 110 -7.61 -6.55 8.56
CA VAL A 110 -8.22 -6.87 9.86
C VAL A 110 -9.49 -7.72 9.73
N GLY A 111 -10.10 -7.76 8.56
CA GLY A 111 -11.35 -8.49 8.30
C GLY A 111 -12.61 -7.70 8.68
N ASP A 112 -12.57 -6.38 8.56
CA ASP A 112 -13.76 -5.53 8.69
C ASP A 112 -14.89 -6.05 7.80
N LYS A 113 -16.07 -6.32 8.38
CA LYS A 113 -17.21 -6.89 7.66
C LYS A 113 -17.74 -5.99 6.54
N ARG A 114 -17.39 -4.70 6.56
CA ARG A 114 -17.70 -3.76 5.47
C ARG A 114 -16.80 -3.94 4.24
N ALA A 115 -15.60 -4.54 4.40
CA ALA A 115 -14.63 -4.71 3.33
C ALA A 115 -14.93 -5.98 2.51
N HIS A 116 -15.74 -5.84 1.46
CA HIS A 116 -16.14 -6.91 0.55
C HIS A 116 -15.30 -6.98 -0.72
N PHE A 117 -14.11 -6.44 -0.71
CA PHE A 117 -13.19 -6.44 -1.85
C PHE A 117 -11.96 -7.30 -1.58
N ASN A 118 -11.32 -7.73 -2.65
CA ASN A 118 -10.00 -8.33 -2.61
C ASN A 118 -9.12 -7.60 -3.63
N GLY A 119 -8.12 -6.88 -3.13
CA GLY A 119 -7.17 -6.13 -3.98
C GLY A 119 -6.12 -7.00 -4.67
N ALA A 120 -6.10 -8.31 -4.41
CA ALA A 120 -5.20 -9.22 -5.11
C ALA A 120 -5.49 -9.21 -6.62
N GLY A 121 -4.44 -9.02 -7.41
CA GLY A 121 -4.57 -8.95 -8.87
C GLY A 121 -5.01 -7.61 -9.43
N TRP A 122 -5.23 -6.57 -8.63
CA TRP A 122 -5.44 -5.21 -9.13
C TRP A 122 -4.11 -4.59 -9.60
N PRO A 123 -3.95 -4.33 -10.92
CA PRO A 123 -2.71 -3.76 -11.41
C PRO A 123 -2.49 -2.34 -10.87
N PRO A 124 -1.36 -2.07 -10.20
CA PRO A 124 -1.06 -0.73 -9.74
C PRO A 124 -0.53 0.15 -10.87
N VAL A 125 -0.92 1.42 -10.84
CA VAL A 125 -0.48 2.48 -11.74
C VAL A 125 0.62 3.32 -11.07
N CYS A 126 0.35 3.83 -9.88
CA CYS A 126 1.30 4.54 -9.03
C CYS A 126 0.84 4.50 -7.56
N ALA A 127 1.74 4.85 -6.64
CA ALA A 127 1.43 4.94 -5.23
C ALA A 127 2.12 6.14 -4.58
N ALA A 128 1.38 6.85 -3.71
CA ALA A 128 1.92 7.84 -2.79
C ALA A 128 2.05 7.21 -1.41
N HIS A 129 3.21 7.37 -0.80
CA HIS A 129 3.48 6.86 0.54
C HIS A 129 4.34 7.84 1.34
N GLY A 130 4.24 7.81 2.65
CA GLY A 130 5.00 8.65 3.56
C GLY A 130 5.67 7.87 4.67
N PRO A 131 6.47 8.53 5.51
CA PRO A 131 7.02 7.91 6.69
C PRO A 131 5.90 7.55 7.68
N ALA A 132 6.13 6.47 8.43
CA ALA A 132 5.38 6.16 9.62
C ALA A 132 6.39 5.79 10.71
N VAL A 133 6.32 6.45 11.87
CA VAL A 133 7.33 6.33 12.93
C VAL A 133 6.67 6.24 14.29
N VAL A 134 7.21 5.38 15.14
CA VAL A 134 6.90 5.40 16.57
C VAL A 134 7.83 6.39 17.25
N ALA A 135 7.26 7.29 18.02
CA ALA A 135 8.00 8.37 18.67
C ALA A 135 7.54 8.61 20.10
N GLY A 136 8.45 9.07 20.94
CA GLY A 136 8.18 9.46 22.32
C GLY A 136 9.08 10.59 22.80
N ARG A 137 8.77 11.22 23.93
CA ARG A 137 9.58 12.33 24.46
C ARG A 137 10.92 11.88 25.01
N GLN A 138 10.98 10.66 25.56
CA GLN A 138 12.22 10.07 26.06
C GLN A 138 12.96 9.27 24.98
N PRO A 139 14.29 9.08 25.10
CA PRO A 139 15.00 8.13 24.28
C PRO A 139 14.41 6.72 24.41
N PHE A 140 14.34 5.97 23.31
CA PHE A 140 13.77 4.62 23.28
C PHE A 140 14.31 3.70 24.37
N ALA A 141 15.64 3.65 24.57
CA ALA A 141 16.29 2.81 25.58
C ALA A 141 15.87 3.13 27.01
N ALA A 142 15.46 4.36 27.30
CA ALA A 142 14.93 4.76 28.61
C ALA A 142 13.46 4.38 28.75
N ALA A 143 12.66 4.63 27.72
CA ALA A 143 11.23 4.31 27.70
C ALA A 143 10.98 2.79 27.75
N ALA A 144 11.78 1.98 27.10
CA ALA A 144 11.67 0.53 27.05
C ALA A 144 11.93 -0.19 28.40
N ARG A 145 12.35 0.53 29.45
CA ARG A 145 12.56 -0.03 30.81
C ARG A 145 11.27 -0.21 31.61
N ALA A 146 10.19 0.39 31.20
CA ALA A 146 8.86 0.31 31.82
C ALA A 146 7.80 0.08 30.74
N PRO A 147 6.58 -0.37 31.09
CA PRO A 147 5.50 -0.47 30.14
C PRO A 147 5.18 0.88 29.49
N VAL A 148 5.20 0.92 28.16
CA VAL A 148 4.96 2.12 27.35
C VAL A 148 3.47 2.28 27.11
N ARG A 149 2.86 3.40 27.50
CA ARG A 149 1.50 3.75 27.07
C ARG A 149 1.57 4.31 25.63
N LEU A 150 1.00 3.56 24.68
CA LEU A 150 0.96 3.92 23.27
C LEU A 150 -0.41 4.47 22.91
N GLY A 151 -0.47 5.72 22.42
CA GLY A 151 -1.71 6.33 21.93
C GLY A 151 -2.10 5.75 20.57
N LEU A 152 -3.34 5.26 20.47
CA LEU A 152 -3.92 4.64 19.25
C LEU A 152 -5.32 5.16 18.99
N ALA A 153 -5.67 5.35 17.72
CA ALA A 153 -7.03 5.75 17.33
C ALA A 153 -8.05 4.64 17.60
N ALA A 154 -7.79 3.45 17.07
CA ALA A 154 -8.63 2.27 17.19
C ALA A 154 -7.80 1.01 16.96
N PRO A 155 -8.26 -0.18 17.42
CA PRO A 155 -7.55 -1.44 17.21
C PRO A 155 -7.36 -1.82 15.72
N ASP A 156 -8.30 -1.44 14.88
CA ASP A 156 -8.32 -1.65 13.42
C ASP A 156 -7.63 -0.55 12.62
N HIS A 157 -7.15 0.51 13.28
CA HIS A 157 -6.42 1.59 12.61
C HIS A 157 -5.02 1.14 12.15
N PRO A 158 -4.52 1.60 10.98
CA PRO A 158 -3.18 1.24 10.50
C PRO A 158 -2.05 1.50 11.51
N GLY A 159 -2.15 2.53 12.33
CA GLY A 159 -1.18 2.85 13.41
C GLY A 159 -1.02 1.76 14.47
N THR A 160 -1.95 0.80 14.55
CA THR A 160 -1.86 -0.34 15.47
C THR A 160 -0.67 -1.26 15.15
N ALA A 161 -0.12 -1.17 13.93
CA ALA A 161 1.16 -1.80 13.57
C ALA A 161 2.29 -1.46 14.57
N ALA A 162 2.28 -0.26 15.16
CA ALA A 162 3.27 0.14 16.16
C ALA A 162 3.23 -0.72 17.43
N LEU A 163 2.03 -1.10 17.89
CA LEU A 163 1.89 -1.99 19.04
C LEU A 163 2.46 -3.38 18.75
N LEU A 164 2.17 -3.92 17.55
CA LEU A 164 2.78 -5.17 17.12
C LEU A 164 4.31 -5.03 16.99
N GLY A 165 4.79 -3.90 16.49
CA GLY A 165 6.22 -3.59 16.44
C GLY A 165 6.87 -3.64 17.81
N LEU A 166 6.27 -3.02 18.83
CA LEU A 166 6.76 -3.07 20.21
C LEU A 166 6.75 -4.50 20.76
N ASP A 167 5.70 -5.28 20.50
CA ASP A 167 5.64 -6.69 20.89
C ASP A 167 6.76 -7.52 20.22
N LEU A 168 7.08 -7.26 18.94
CA LEU A 168 8.15 -7.96 18.19
C LEU A 168 9.56 -7.66 18.68
N ILE A 169 9.79 -6.50 19.27
CA ILE A 169 11.07 -6.13 19.91
C ILE A 169 11.08 -6.40 21.42
N GLY A 170 10.02 -7.03 21.95
CA GLY A 170 9.95 -7.43 23.35
C GLY A 170 9.72 -6.29 24.35
N VAL A 171 9.22 -5.14 23.90
CA VAL A 171 8.89 -3.99 24.76
C VAL A 171 7.45 -4.09 25.23
N ALA A 172 7.26 -4.13 26.54
CA ALA A 172 5.93 -4.11 27.14
C ALA A 172 5.22 -2.79 26.79
N ALA A 173 4.05 -2.86 26.18
CA ALA A 173 3.27 -1.69 25.81
C ALA A 173 1.80 -1.84 26.21
N THR A 174 1.20 -0.75 26.68
CA THR A 174 -0.23 -0.67 26.98
C THR A 174 -0.90 0.27 25.97
N PRO A 175 -1.83 -0.21 25.15
CA PRO A 175 -2.53 0.65 24.21
C PRO A 175 -3.53 1.56 24.95
N VAL A 176 -3.51 2.85 24.62
CA VAL A 176 -4.52 3.84 25.00
C VAL A 176 -5.35 4.15 23.77
N VAL A 177 -6.49 3.47 23.65
CA VAL A 177 -7.37 3.52 22.48
C VAL A 177 -8.33 4.70 22.58
N GLY A 178 -8.79 5.19 21.41
CA GLY A 178 -9.72 6.33 21.33
C GLY A 178 -9.03 7.67 21.12
N LEU A 179 -7.75 7.65 20.74
CA LEU A 179 -6.95 8.83 20.47
C LEU A 179 -6.63 8.93 18.95
N PRO A 180 -7.48 9.59 18.14
CA PRO A 180 -7.12 9.95 16.77
C PRO A 180 -5.79 10.74 16.71
N PRO A 181 -5.05 10.76 15.59
CA PRO A 181 -3.69 11.29 15.52
C PRO A 181 -3.48 12.65 16.20
N PRO A 182 -4.32 13.70 16.00
CA PRO A 182 -4.13 14.98 16.71
C PRO A 182 -4.29 14.87 18.23
N GLN A 183 -5.21 14.02 18.69
CA GLN A 183 -5.43 13.81 20.14
C GLN A 183 -4.31 12.97 20.76
N ALA A 184 -3.77 12.00 20.02
CA ALA A 184 -2.61 11.23 20.47
C ALA A 184 -1.37 12.13 20.60
N GLU A 185 -1.15 13.05 19.67
CA GLU A 185 -0.08 14.04 19.76
C GLU A 185 -0.25 14.99 20.97
N ALA A 186 -1.45 15.47 21.22
CA ALA A 186 -1.75 16.27 22.42
C ALA A 186 -1.51 15.46 23.69
N ALA A 187 -1.97 14.21 23.75
CA ALA A 187 -1.76 13.32 24.89
C ALA A 187 -0.26 13.02 25.15
N LEU A 188 0.56 12.94 24.10
CA LEU A 188 2.03 12.86 24.22
C LEU A 188 2.61 14.15 24.83
N ALA A 189 2.18 15.31 24.34
CA ALA A 189 2.65 16.60 24.84
C ALA A 189 2.30 16.80 26.33
N GLU A 190 1.12 16.34 26.76
CA GLU A 190 0.64 16.37 28.14
C GLU A 190 1.22 15.26 29.03
N GLY A 191 1.89 14.25 28.45
CA GLY A 191 2.43 13.11 29.19
C GLY A 191 1.38 12.06 29.56
N ALA A 192 0.18 12.11 28.98
CA ALA A 192 -0.85 11.10 29.15
C ALA A 192 -0.49 9.76 28.46
N VAL A 193 0.35 9.81 27.44
CA VAL A 193 0.98 8.66 26.79
C VAL A 193 2.48 8.87 26.65
N GLU A 194 3.26 7.78 26.59
CA GLU A 194 4.72 7.82 26.39
C GLU A 194 5.12 7.78 24.92
N ALA A 195 4.24 7.20 24.07
CA ALA A 195 4.52 7.04 22.66
C ALA A 195 3.29 7.27 21.77
N VAL A 196 3.55 7.68 20.54
CA VAL A 196 2.54 7.86 19.50
C VAL A 196 3.07 7.37 18.16
N VAL A 197 2.18 7.21 17.19
CA VAL A 197 2.51 6.94 15.80
C VAL A 197 2.30 8.22 15.00
N LEU A 198 3.35 8.73 14.38
CA LEU A 198 3.29 9.82 13.42
C LEU A 198 3.36 9.25 12.01
N GLN A 199 2.40 9.62 11.16
CA GLN A 199 2.26 9.10 9.80
C GLN A 199 2.05 10.23 8.80
N GLY A 200 2.46 10.00 7.54
CA GLY A 200 2.16 10.89 6.42
C GLY A 200 3.12 12.06 6.28
N ALA A 201 2.59 13.23 5.94
CA ALA A 201 3.40 14.41 5.68
C ALA A 201 3.97 15.05 6.97
N ASP A 202 5.03 15.81 6.77
CA ASP A 202 5.62 16.71 7.78
C ASP A 202 6.04 16.03 9.09
N VAL A 203 6.29 14.72 9.08
CA VAL A 203 6.68 13.96 10.29
C VAL A 203 7.89 14.58 11.00
N PRO A 204 8.99 14.99 10.33
CA PRO A 204 10.10 15.63 11.02
C PRO A 204 9.72 16.94 11.72
N ALA A 205 8.89 17.77 11.10
CA ALA A 205 8.42 19.02 11.71
C ALA A 205 7.50 18.76 12.90
N ARG A 206 6.62 17.75 12.82
CA ARG A 206 5.74 17.33 13.92
C ARG A 206 6.53 16.76 15.10
N LEU A 207 7.57 15.95 14.85
CA LEU A 207 8.51 15.50 15.87
C LEU A 207 9.14 16.68 16.62
N ALA A 208 9.63 17.66 15.87
CA ALA A 208 10.25 18.85 16.46
C ALA A 208 9.24 19.66 17.30
N ALA A 209 8.02 19.86 16.79
CA ALA A 209 6.96 20.59 17.51
C ALA A 209 6.55 19.90 18.81
N LEU A 210 6.56 18.58 18.86
CA LEU A 210 6.23 17.78 20.04
C LEU A 210 7.42 17.61 21.01
N GLY A 211 8.63 18.03 20.63
CA GLY A 211 9.86 17.69 21.35
C GLY A 211 10.05 16.17 21.47
N ALA A 212 9.53 15.43 20.48
CA ALA A 212 9.55 13.98 20.45
C ALA A 212 10.78 13.46 19.69
N ARG A 213 11.23 12.28 20.07
CA ARG A 213 12.34 11.56 19.45
C ARG A 213 11.78 10.36 18.69
N PRO A 214 12.17 10.15 17.43
CA PRO A 214 11.80 8.95 16.71
C PRO A 214 12.51 7.73 17.36
N TRP A 215 11.75 6.67 17.55
CA TRP A 215 12.29 5.42 18.13
C TRP A 215 12.66 4.43 17.03
N PHE A 216 11.71 4.14 16.16
CA PHE A 216 11.90 3.31 14.96
C PHE A 216 10.83 3.62 13.92
N THR A 217 11.17 3.41 12.65
CA THR A 217 10.20 3.54 11.56
C THR A 217 9.44 2.24 11.35
N LEU A 218 8.18 2.37 10.93
CA LEU A 218 7.33 1.27 10.52
C LEU A 218 7.61 0.92 9.06
N ASP A 219 8.85 0.56 8.78
CA ASP A 219 9.32 0.13 7.47
C ASP A 219 9.61 -1.37 7.44
N GLY A 220 9.49 -1.95 6.25
CA GLY A 220 10.02 -3.28 5.98
C GLY A 220 11.56 -3.29 5.97
N PRO A 221 12.18 -4.48 5.84
CA PRO A 221 13.61 -4.59 5.65
C PRO A 221 14.06 -3.80 4.42
N GLY A 222 15.10 -2.96 4.57
CA GLY A 222 15.59 -2.13 3.49
C GLY A 222 16.29 -0.86 3.98
N PRO A 223 16.55 0.09 3.08
CA PRO A 223 17.15 1.36 3.46
C PRO A 223 16.19 2.15 4.37
N ARG A 224 16.78 2.91 5.30
CA ARG A 224 16.02 3.78 6.19
C ARG A 224 15.30 4.88 5.41
N ASP A 225 14.21 5.39 5.98
CA ASP A 225 13.43 6.46 5.35
C ASP A 225 14.29 7.73 5.20
N PRO A 226 14.42 8.31 3.99
CA PRO A 226 15.21 9.52 3.77
C PRO A 226 14.77 10.73 4.59
N ALA A 227 13.52 10.78 5.04
CA ALA A 227 13.04 11.82 5.95
C ALA A 227 13.52 11.60 7.40
N LEU A 228 13.97 10.38 7.74
CA LEU A 228 14.39 9.97 9.08
C LEU A 228 15.65 9.07 9.01
N PRO A 229 16.77 9.52 8.41
CA PRO A 229 17.91 8.66 8.05
C PRO A 229 18.61 8.05 9.27
N GLU A 230 18.55 8.73 10.43
CA GLU A 230 19.17 8.25 11.67
C GLU A 230 18.27 7.30 12.47
N THR A 231 16.98 7.17 12.08
CA THR A 231 16.03 6.34 12.81
C THR A 231 16.10 4.91 12.28
N PRO A 232 16.30 3.91 13.16
CA PRO A 232 16.35 2.52 12.74
C PRO A 232 14.98 2.06 12.21
N VAL A 233 15.01 1.13 11.25
CA VAL A 233 13.80 0.39 10.87
C VAL A 233 13.53 -0.69 11.92
N LEU A 234 12.26 -1.08 12.10
CA LEU A 234 11.95 -2.13 13.07
C LEU A 234 12.75 -3.42 12.83
N ALA A 235 12.98 -3.78 11.57
CA ALA A 235 13.74 -4.98 11.21
C ALA A 235 15.18 -5.01 11.80
N GLU A 236 15.77 -3.86 12.10
CA GLU A 236 17.08 -3.76 12.77
C GLU A 236 16.99 -4.07 14.28
N LEU A 237 15.81 -3.97 14.87
CA LEU A 237 15.55 -4.11 16.30
C LEU A 237 14.82 -5.41 16.65
N ALA A 238 14.03 -5.94 15.71
CA ALA A 238 13.14 -7.07 15.96
C ALA A 238 13.89 -8.39 16.12
N THR A 239 13.66 -9.05 17.25
CA THR A 239 14.23 -10.37 17.57
C THR A 239 13.16 -11.46 17.68
N GLY A 240 11.88 -11.08 17.78
CA GLY A 240 10.76 -11.97 18.05
C GLY A 240 9.86 -12.24 16.83
N GLY A 241 8.85 -13.08 17.06
CA GLY A 241 7.81 -13.42 16.09
C GLY A 241 8.21 -14.48 15.05
N ASP A 242 7.26 -15.29 14.64
CA ASP A 242 7.41 -16.20 13.51
C ASP A 242 7.27 -15.48 12.15
N ALA A 243 7.45 -16.20 11.06
CA ALA A 243 7.40 -15.64 9.72
C ALA A 243 6.02 -15.04 9.37
N ALA A 244 4.93 -15.69 9.81
CA ALA A 244 3.57 -15.25 9.49
C ALA A 244 3.22 -13.94 10.18
N ILE A 245 3.52 -13.80 11.49
CA ILE A 245 3.25 -12.54 12.19
C ILE A 245 4.14 -11.40 11.71
N ARG A 246 5.40 -11.68 11.31
CA ARG A 246 6.26 -10.67 10.69
C ARG A 246 5.71 -10.21 9.33
N ALA A 247 5.21 -11.13 8.52
CA ALA A 247 4.55 -10.77 7.25
C ALA A 247 3.25 -9.98 7.50
N GLY A 248 2.47 -10.32 8.54
CA GLY A 248 1.33 -9.53 8.99
C GLY A 248 1.72 -8.12 9.44
N PHE A 249 2.84 -7.98 10.17
CA PHE A 249 3.40 -6.69 10.52
C PHE A 249 3.77 -5.87 9.28
N LEU A 250 4.45 -6.46 8.29
CA LEU A 250 4.82 -5.77 7.04
C LEU A 250 3.59 -5.28 6.29
N ALA A 251 2.50 -6.06 6.26
CA ALA A 251 1.24 -5.63 5.67
C ALA A 251 0.63 -4.43 6.41
N ALA A 252 0.56 -4.50 7.73
CA ALA A 252 0.02 -3.41 8.55
C ALA A 252 0.86 -2.13 8.44
N THR A 253 2.19 -2.24 8.37
CA THR A 253 3.08 -1.09 8.18
C THR A 253 2.95 -0.49 6.78
N ALA A 254 2.81 -1.31 5.74
CA ALA A 254 2.53 -0.81 4.40
C ALA A 254 1.21 -0.01 4.36
N ASN A 255 0.17 -0.51 5.04
CA ASN A 255 -1.10 0.21 5.19
C ASN A 255 -0.92 1.55 5.94
N ALA A 256 -0.09 1.56 6.99
CA ALA A 256 0.19 2.77 7.77
C ALA A 256 0.94 3.84 6.97
N ARG A 257 1.76 3.44 6.02
CA ARG A 257 2.56 4.33 5.17
C ARG A 257 1.85 4.77 3.91
N LEU A 258 0.87 4.00 3.44
CA LEU A 258 0.16 4.27 2.19
C LEU A 258 -0.75 5.49 2.33
N VAL A 259 -0.47 6.55 1.60
CA VAL A 259 -1.36 7.69 1.41
C VAL A 259 -2.46 7.33 0.42
N GLY A 260 -2.08 6.76 -0.71
CA GLY A 260 -3.02 6.22 -1.69
C GLY A 260 -2.32 5.53 -2.84
N ALA A 261 -2.90 4.44 -3.34
CA ALA A 261 -2.49 3.75 -4.55
C ALA A 261 -3.54 3.92 -5.64
N VAL A 262 -3.10 4.20 -6.86
CA VAL A 262 -3.97 4.18 -8.04
C VAL A 262 -3.93 2.80 -8.66
N LEU A 263 -5.09 2.18 -8.77
CA LEU A 263 -5.25 0.80 -9.18
C LEU A 263 -6.20 0.69 -10.35
N LEU A 264 -5.99 -0.33 -11.17
CA LEU A 264 -6.90 -0.78 -12.23
C LEU A 264 -7.61 -2.06 -11.80
N PRO A 265 -8.79 -2.39 -12.39
CA PRO A 265 -9.46 -3.66 -12.12
C PRO A 265 -8.58 -4.85 -12.48
N ALA A 266 -8.79 -5.97 -11.78
CA ALA A 266 -8.18 -7.23 -12.16
C ALA A 266 -8.47 -7.58 -13.62
N LEU A 267 -7.53 -8.23 -14.30
CA LEU A 267 -7.65 -8.63 -15.71
C LEU A 267 -7.68 -7.46 -16.72
N THR A 268 -7.40 -6.22 -16.31
CA THR A 268 -7.21 -5.11 -17.27
C THR A 268 -6.11 -5.49 -18.27
N PRO A 269 -6.33 -5.36 -19.60
CA PRO A 269 -5.35 -5.65 -20.64
C PRO A 269 -4.00 -4.95 -20.40
N ALA A 270 -2.92 -5.65 -20.70
CA ALA A 270 -1.56 -5.19 -20.39
C ALA A 270 -1.19 -3.87 -21.09
N ASP A 271 -1.71 -3.63 -22.28
CA ASP A 271 -1.53 -2.38 -23.03
C ASP A 271 -2.22 -1.18 -22.35
N LEU A 272 -3.42 -1.37 -21.77
CA LEU A 272 -4.10 -0.35 -20.98
C LEU A 272 -3.40 -0.10 -19.64
N VAL A 273 -2.88 -1.15 -18.99
CA VAL A 273 -2.04 -0.99 -17.79
C VAL A 273 -0.78 -0.18 -18.13
N ALA A 274 -0.12 -0.50 -19.26
CA ALA A 274 1.07 0.22 -19.72
C ALA A 274 0.76 1.68 -20.05
N LEU A 275 -0.39 1.96 -20.66
CA LEU A 275 -0.86 3.33 -20.96
C LEU A 275 -0.92 4.18 -19.69
N TRP A 276 -1.61 3.70 -18.66
CA TRP A 276 -1.79 4.43 -17.41
C TRP A 276 -0.49 4.55 -16.61
N ARG A 277 0.37 3.52 -16.64
CA ARG A 277 1.70 3.58 -16.01
C ARG A 277 2.61 4.60 -16.69
N ALA A 278 2.58 4.68 -18.01
CA ALA A 278 3.34 5.70 -18.74
C ALA A 278 2.83 7.12 -18.45
N ALA A 279 1.52 7.30 -18.27
CA ALA A 279 0.97 8.58 -17.83
C ALA A 279 1.41 8.94 -16.40
N ALA A 280 1.44 7.95 -15.49
CA ALA A 280 1.91 8.15 -14.12
C ALA A 280 3.40 8.50 -14.06
N GLN A 281 4.22 7.89 -14.91
CA GLN A 281 5.64 8.22 -14.98
C GLN A 281 5.87 9.69 -15.40
N ARG A 282 5.12 10.17 -16.38
CA ARG A 282 5.17 11.59 -16.78
C ARG A 282 4.70 12.53 -15.68
N TRP A 283 3.65 12.13 -14.93
CA TRP A 283 3.20 12.91 -13.77
C TRP A 283 4.28 13.01 -12.66
N LEU A 284 5.03 11.94 -12.41
CA LEU A 284 6.15 11.99 -11.46
C LEU A 284 7.17 13.06 -11.82
N GLU A 285 7.50 13.20 -13.11
CA GLU A 285 8.40 14.23 -13.59
C GLU A 285 7.84 15.66 -13.37
N GLU A 286 6.52 15.84 -13.45
CA GLU A 286 5.85 17.11 -13.13
C GLU A 286 5.85 17.40 -11.62
N GLU A 287 5.52 16.41 -10.77
CA GLU A 287 5.45 16.55 -9.30
C GLU A 287 6.81 16.85 -8.67
N VAL A 288 7.89 16.33 -9.21
CA VAL A 288 9.26 16.70 -8.80
C VAL A 288 9.48 18.21 -8.95
N ARG A 289 8.84 18.87 -9.93
CA ARG A 289 8.96 20.32 -10.14
C ARG A 289 8.04 21.13 -9.23
N VAL A 290 6.86 20.63 -8.90
CA VAL A 290 5.84 21.31 -8.08
C VAL A 290 6.12 21.15 -6.59
N GLY A 291 6.79 20.08 -6.21
CA GLY A 291 7.03 19.68 -4.83
C GLY A 291 5.85 18.91 -4.22
N LEU A 292 6.18 17.79 -3.59
CA LEU A 292 5.24 17.02 -2.75
C LEU A 292 5.27 17.58 -1.33
N PRO A 293 4.22 17.35 -0.52
CA PRO A 293 4.31 17.59 0.91
C PRO A 293 5.52 16.87 1.51
N ALA A 294 6.18 17.52 2.48
CA ALA A 294 7.44 17.02 3.02
C ALA A 294 7.30 15.58 3.56
N GLY A 295 8.18 14.69 3.14
CA GLY A 295 8.17 13.28 3.48
C GLY A 295 7.28 12.39 2.62
N ILE A 296 6.40 12.94 1.78
CA ILE A 296 5.59 12.15 0.85
C ILE A 296 6.40 11.87 -0.41
N ARG A 297 6.38 10.60 -0.82
CA ARG A 297 7.01 10.12 -2.05
C ARG A 297 5.97 9.46 -2.93
N VAL A 298 6.15 9.58 -4.23
CA VAL A 298 5.35 8.84 -5.21
C VAL A 298 6.25 7.89 -5.97
N THR A 299 5.77 6.69 -6.16
CA THR A 299 6.45 5.64 -6.93
C THR A 299 5.56 5.16 -8.06
N ALA A 300 6.14 4.85 -9.20
CA ALA A 300 5.48 4.23 -10.35
C ALA A 300 6.41 3.20 -11.00
N GLY A 301 5.89 2.42 -11.94
CA GLY A 301 6.69 1.40 -12.62
C GLY A 301 7.19 0.31 -11.67
N ALA A 302 8.45 -0.08 -11.81
CA ALA A 302 9.04 -1.14 -10.98
C ALA A 302 9.25 -0.73 -9.51
N GLU A 303 9.46 0.54 -9.25
CA GLU A 303 9.74 1.08 -7.90
C GLU A 303 8.55 0.98 -6.95
N GLN A 304 7.32 0.81 -7.47
CA GLN A 304 6.14 0.66 -6.61
C GLN A 304 6.00 -0.74 -6.01
N ALA A 305 6.65 -1.77 -6.58
CA ALA A 305 6.50 -3.15 -6.13
C ALA A 305 6.87 -3.36 -4.65
N PRO A 306 8.00 -2.85 -4.13
CA PRO A 306 8.33 -2.98 -2.71
C PRO A 306 7.32 -2.29 -1.78
N VAL A 307 6.65 -1.22 -2.24
CA VAL A 307 5.66 -0.47 -1.47
C VAL A 307 4.32 -1.19 -1.44
N LEU A 308 3.93 -1.81 -2.56
CA LEU A 308 2.58 -2.35 -2.75
C LEU A 308 2.49 -3.86 -2.51
N SER A 309 3.58 -4.63 -2.69
CA SER A 309 3.53 -6.08 -2.48
C SER A 309 3.10 -6.48 -1.06
N PRO A 310 3.47 -5.76 0.03
CA PRO A 310 3.00 -6.12 1.36
C PRO A 310 1.50 -5.84 1.59
N LEU A 311 0.84 -5.05 0.73
CA LEU A 311 -0.60 -4.80 0.82
C LEU A 311 -1.45 -6.04 0.50
N VAL A 312 -0.84 -7.05 -0.12
CA VAL A 312 -1.48 -8.33 -0.44
C VAL A 312 -0.67 -9.44 0.23
N PRO A 313 -0.73 -9.54 1.57
CA PRO A 313 0.01 -10.55 2.32
C PRO A 313 -0.55 -11.96 2.06
N PRO A 314 0.25 -13.01 2.28
CA PRO A 314 -0.23 -14.37 2.18
C PRO A 314 -1.27 -14.68 3.27
N PRO A 315 -2.18 -15.64 3.04
CA PRO A 315 -3.30 -15.92 3.95
C PRO A 315 -2.89 -16.21 5.40
N GLU A 316 -1.78 -16.91 5.60
CA GLU A 316 -1.22 -17.20 6.94
C GLU A 316 -0.81 -15.92 7.70
N ALA A 317 -0.31 -14.92 7.00
CA ALA A 317 0.01 -13.62 7.59
C ALA A 317 -1.24 -12.85 8.03
N VAL A 318 -2.30 -12.90 7.21
CA VAL A 318 -3.61 -12.32 7.55
C VAL A 318 -4.18 -12.97 8.81
N LEU A 319 -4.16 -14.30 8.87
CA LEU A 319 -4.66 -15.06 10.04
C LEU A 319 -3.84 -14.75 11.29
N ALA A 320 -2.51 -14.75 11.20
CA ALA A 320 -1.63 -14.46 12.32
C ALA A 320 -1.85 -13.03 12.87
N TYR A 321 -2.04 -12.04 11.98
CA TYR A 321 -2.31 -10.67 12.39
C TYR A 321 -3.67 -10.53 13.09
N ARG A 322 -4.72 -11.15 12.55
CA ARG A 322 -6.07 -11.15 13.16
C ARG A 322 -6.09 -11.87 14.51
N GLU A 323 -5.39 -13.01 14.63
CA GLU A 323 -5.25 -13.72 15.89
C GLU A 323 -4.47 -12.90 16.92
N TRP A 324 -3.43 -12.18 16.50
CA TRP A 324 -2.73 -11.23 17.37
C TRP A 324 -3.67 -10.12 17.86
N LEU A 325 -4.47 -9.49 16.99
CA LEU A 325 -5.46 -8.47 17.36
C LEU A 325 -6.45 -9.01 18.41
N LEU A 326 -6.97 -10.21 18.18
CA LEU A 326 -7.91 -10.85 19.08
C LEU A 326 -7.28 -11.10 20.46
N ARG A 327 -6.07 -11.67 20.51
CA ARG A 327 -5.37 -11.99 21.77
C ARG A 327 -4.91 -10.75 22.51
N ARG A 328 -4.38 -9.78 21.78
CA ARG A 328 -3.70 -8.60 22.34
C ARG A 328 -4.65 -7.48 22.73
N LEU A 329 -5.66 -7.24 21.92
CA LEU A 329 -6.61 -6.14 22.04
C LEU A 329 -8.05 -6.59 22.32
N ARG A 330 -8.30 -7.90 22.33
CA ARG A 330 -9.65 -8.51 22.37
C ARG A 330 -10.59 -7.96 21.30
N TRP A 331 -10.00 -7.55 20.18
CA TRP A 331 -10.73 -6.97 19.09
C TRP A 331 -11.19 -8.04 18.10
N GLN A 332 -12.43 -7.92 17.66
CA GLN A 332 -13.01 -8.73 16.57
C GLN A 332 -13.70 -7.79 15.58
N PRO A 333 -13.71 -8.12 14.29
CA PRO A 333 -14.45 -7.34 13.28
C PRO A 333 -15.95 -7.30 13.62
N GLU A 334 -16.51 -6.11 13.63
CA GLU A 334 -17.96 -5.88 13.79
C GLU A 334 -18.69 -5.96 12.45
#